data_2f743abf3cbca510f9be6c72792af8d0
#
_entry.id   2f743abf3cbca510f9be6c72792af8d0
#
_cell.length_a   1.000
_cell.length_b   1.000
_cell.length_c   1.000
_cell.angle_alpha   90.00
_cell.angle_beta   90.00
_cell.angle_gamma   90.00
#
_symmetry.space_group_name_H-M   'P 1'
#
loop_
_entity.id
_entity.type
_entity.pdbx_description
1 polymer ?
#
loop_
_entity_poly.entity_id
_entity_poly.type
_entity_poly.pdbx_seq_one_letter_code
_entity_poly.pdbx_strand_id
1 'polypeptide(L)'
;MRRSILFAVGARAIRSLTAARSHRGRFPTLDQNSSFLGPEPRGKEARKWHIRDKRKLSNRLREFFIYSPALGRTVGVRVLLPGIPQEVSPVIHLYHGGGDDFRSWTDFGAAEELTLDSPYLVVMPDAGAGTYSRVAVGSEVHDWPTFHTKEIPEFLAKNFSVDFAPDNQLLAGLSMGGYGAMKYAAWHPDRYSWAAAFSSPLDPLSAVPAFDIIAMREGAKSMTLFGDPVADRNEWIANSPYGLAENLQGLHLWLSAGSGSLEESKDRDLLESMVNQQGERFSARLNSLGIRHSWFPRTTGLHNWISWERELGAWLKTLRRQRDYASSDHRSVERRGGDLERRGGSLEPSGSIVEDHDAPRPESTTVNNSDRRRGGPRVADGGEFSYLTGHALFDIHGWRVEISRRRAQIVCFGSVSAAGFSLTGTGSFRVRTPGLYEPGRRYDISVVGPTGTNDYPQRADKKGRLTFTGRLAAAMHDPIIPGKRTQHFTTVGQAEVTTVRIASAKNDEPAVKTTDVSDSAHVDAKSTATSVYGYNGHNIVTALRPSE
;
A
#
# COMPACT_ATOMS: atom_id res chain seq x y z
N MET A 1 12.25 -24.62 27.15
CA MET A 1 12.70 -25.13 25.84
C MET A 1 12.24 -24.28 24.64
N ARG A 2 10.99 -23.81 24.54
CA ARG A 2 10.53 -23.00 23.39
C ARG A 2 11.17 -21.60 23.24
N ARG A 3 11.59 -20.95 24.33
CA ARG A 3 12.28 -19.63 24.27
C ARG A 3 13.72 -19.73 23.76
N SER A 4 14.41 -20.83 23.99
CA SER A 4 15.80 -21.01 23.55
C SER A 4 15.94 -21.30 22.05
N ILE A 5 14.91 -21.88 21.42
CA ILE A 5 14.89 -22.18 19.98
C ILE A 5 14.67 -20.89 19.17
N LEU A 6 13.80 -19.98 19.63
CA LEU A 6 13.58 -18.68 19.00
C LEU A 6 14.83 -17.78 19.04
N PHE A 7 15.59 -17.81 20.14
CA PHE A 7 16.87 -17.08 20.26
C PHE A 7 17.95 -17.65 19.33
N ALA A 8 17.99 -18.95 19.14
CA ALA A 8 18.98 -19.59 18.26
C ALA A 8 18.69 -19.33 16.76
N VAL A 9 17.43 -19.27 16.37
CA VAL A 9 17.01 -18.91 15.00
C VAL A 9 17.32 -17.44 14.71
N GLY A 10 17.04 -16.54 15.66
CA GLY A 10 17.39 -15.12 15.55
C GLY A 10 18.90 -14.90 15.41
N ALA A 11 19.73 -15.58 16.22
CA ALA A 11 21.20 -15.44 16.20
C ALA A 11 21.85 -15.99 14.92
N ARG A 12 21.29 -17.05 14.31
CA ARG A 12 21.75 -17.58 13.02
C ARG A 12 21.29 -16.73 11.83
N ALA A 13 20.07 -16.21 11.84
CA ALA A 13 19.59 -15.24 10.85
C ALA A 13 20.45 -13.95 10.87
N ILE A 14 20.90 -13.50 12.06
CA ILE A 14 21.82 -12.38 12.20
C ILE A 14 23.17 -12.67 11.53
N ARG A 15 23.69 -13.89 11.62
CA ARG A 15 24.94 -14.29 10.92
C ARG A 15 24.76 -14.32 9.40
N SER A 16 23.60 -14.73 8.88
CA SER A 16 23.29 -14.71 7.44
C SER A 16 23.18 -13.28 6.90
N LEU A 17 22.56 -12.36 7.65
CA LEU A 17 22.54 -10.92 7.34
C LEU A 17 23.94 -10.28 7.37
N THR A 18 24.88 -10.85 8.15
CA THR A 18 26.29 -10.40 8.19
C THR A 18 27.15 -11.12 7.16
N ALA A 19 26.85 -12.36 6.77
CA ALA A 19 27.60 -13.14 5.80
C ALA A 19 27.39 -12.68 4.35
N ALA A 20 26.24 -12.12 4.01
CA ALA A 20 26.01 -11.44 2.73
C ALA A 20 26.95 -10.21 2.52
N ARG A 21 27.62 -9.77 3.60
CA ARG A 21 28.64 -8.71 3.58
C ARG A 21 30.03 -9.17 3.16
N SER A 22 30.32 -10.47 3.05
CA SER A 22 31.71 -10.95 2.90
C SER A 22 32.24 -10.93 1.46
N HIS A 23 31.46 -10.52 0.47
CA HIS A 23 31.92 -10.59 -0.91
C HIS A 23 32.07 -9.29 -1.69
N ARG A 24 31.95 -8.08 -1.10
CA ARG A 24 32.51 -6.84 -1.68
C ARG A 24 32.47 -5.67 -0.67
N GLY A 25 33.53 -4.90 -0.66
CA GLY A 25 33.92 -3.78 0.20
C GLY A 25 32.84 -3.03 0.99
N ARG A 26 33.22 -2.62 2.21
CA ARG A 26 32.45 -1.68 3.04
C ARG A 26 32.09 -0.44 2.21
N PHE A 27 30.78 -0.24 1.95
CA PHE A 27 30.34 1.08 1.53
C PHE A 27 30.56 2.07 2.68
N PRO A 28 31.11 3.25 2.39
CA PRO A 28 31.02 4.34 3.35
C PRO A 28 29.53 4.64 3.56
N THR A 29 29.06 4.56 4.79
CA THR A 29 27.76 5.09 5.19
C THR A 29 27.69 6.57 4.79
N LEU A 30 26.49 7.12 4.58
CA LEU A 30 26.28 8.55 4.25
C LEU A 30 27.07 9.49 5.17
N ASP A 31 27.33 9.08 6.44
CA ASP A 31 28.17 9.85 7.38
C ASP A 31 29.59 10.11 6.89
N GLN A 32 30.16 9.25 6.06
CA GLN A 32 31.49 9.49 5.48
C GLN A 32 31.46 10.38 4.23
N ASN A 33 30.30 10.48 3.55
CA ASN A 33 30.10 11.35 2.37
C ASN A 33 29.47 12.70 2.71
N SER A 34 28.94 12.91 3.92
CA SER A 34 28.27 14.16 4.30
C SER A 34 29.24 15.32 4.56
N SER A 35 30.54 15.03 4.76
CA SER A 35 31.53 16.06 5.08
C SER A 35 31.68 17.16 4.03
N PHE A 36 31.34 16.91 2.74
CA PHE A 36 31.38 17.91 1.69
C PHE A 36 30.06 18.68 1.50
N LEU A 37 28.95 18.22 2.12
CA LEU A 37 27.68 18.93 2.04
C LEU A 37 27.55 20.06 3.08
N GLY A 38 28.49 20.17 4.00
CA GLY A 38 28.42 21.10 5.12
C GLY A 38 27.36 20.70 6.17
N PRO A 39 27.13 21.52 7.20
CA PRO A 39 26.20 21.21 8.29
C PRO A 39 24.76 21.12 7.79
N GLU A 40 23.92 20.36 8.50
CA GLU A 40 22.50 20.25 8.18
C GLU A 40 21.78 21.60 8.35
N PRO A 41 20.78 21.91 7.50
CA PRO A 41 20.01 23.14 7.54
C PRO A 41 19.32 23.35 8.90
N ARG A 42 19.17 24.63 9.29
CA ARG A 42 18.51 25.04 10.54
C ARG A 42 17.47 26.14 10.31
N GLY A 43 16.59 26.33 11.27
CA GLY A 43 15.61 27.42 11.25
C GLY A 43 14.61 27.33 10.08
N LYS A 44 14.51 28.36 9.25
CA LYS A 44 13.53 28.42 8.15
C LYS A 44 13.86 27.43 7.02
N GLU A 45 15.13 27.16 6.75
CA GLU A 45 15.56 26.23 5.72
C GLU A 45 15.21 24.77 6.06
N ALA A 46 15.23 24.42 7.34
CA ALA A 46 14.87 23.10 7.83
C ALA A 46 13.37 22.78 7.75
N ARG A 47 12.53 23.74 7.34
CA ARG A 47 11.05 23.55 7.28
C ARG A 47 10.56 22.99 5.95
N LYS A 48 11.41 22.98 4.91
CA LYS A 48 11.05 22.50 3.57
C LYS A 48 12.17 21.64 3.01
N TRP A 49 11.79 20.59 2.28
CA TRP A 49 12.77 19.82 1.55
C TRP A 49 13.44 20.67 0.44
N HIS A 50 14.70 20.42 0.19
CA HIS A 50 15.46 21.05 -0.89
C HIS A 50 16.65 20.19 -1.31
N ILE A 51 17.08 20.34 -2.57
CA ILE A 51 18.26 19.67 -3.11
C ILE A 51 19.50 20.38 -2.58
N ARG A 52 20.40 19.63 -1.93
CA ARG A 52 21.71 20.12 -1.47
C ARG A 52 22.82 19.84 -2.47
N ASP A 53 22.74 18.73 -3.18
CA ASP A 53 23.69 18.38 -4.25
C ASP A 53 23.00 17.52 -5.31
N LYS A 54 23.51 17.58 -6.54
CA LYS A 54 23.04 16.76 -7.66
C LYS A 54 24.19 16.36 -8.57
N ARG A 55 24.19 15.10 -9.04
CA ARG A 55 25.22 14.55 -9.91
C ARG A 55 24.60 13.81 -11.08
N LYS A 56 25.23 13.92 -12.24
CA LYS A 56 24.93 13.09 -13.41
C LYS A 56 25.94 11.95 -13.42
N LEU A 57 25.48 10.70 -13.21
CA LEU A 57 26.33 9.52 -13.15
C LEU A 57 26.44 8.82 -14.52
N SER A 58 25.34 8.81 -15.30
CA SER A 58 25.31 8.31 -16.67
C SER A 58 24.40 9.18 -17.55
N ASN A 59 24.11 8.75 -18.78
CA ASN A 59 23.13 9.43 -19.63
C ASN A 59 21.72 9.38 -19.02
N ARG A 60 21.38 8.34 -18.26
CA ARG A 60 20.08 8.14 -17.63
C ARG A 60 20.10 8.34 -16.12
N LEU A 61 21.18 8.01 -15.42
CA LEU A 61 21.25 7.99 -13.97
C LEU A 61 21.61 9.36 -13.39
N ARG A 62 20.79 9.81 -12.45
CA ARG A 62 20.97 11.05 -11.67
C ARG A 62 20.99 10.69 -10.18
N GLU A 63 21.87 11.35 -9.44
CA GLU A 63 21.99 11.23 -7.99
C GLU A 63 21.71 12.58 -7.36
N PHE A 64 20.88 12.57 -6.31
CA PHE A 64 20.50 13.77 -5.56
C PHE A 64 20.75 13.53 -4.08
N PHE A 65 21.16 14.59 -3.40
CA PHE A 65 21.17 14.66 -1.94
C PHE A 65 20.14 15.69 -1.53
N ILE A 66 19.12 15.25 -0.81
CA ILE A 66 17.93 16.04 -0.48
C ILE A 66 17.86 16.18 1.04
N TYR A 67 17.80 17.43 1.54
CA TYR A 67 17.41 17.64 2.91
C TYR A 67 15.91 17.36 3.08
N SER A 68 15.58 16.52 4.04
CA SER A 68 14.21 16.12 4.36
C SER A 68 13.80 16.65 5.75
N PRO A 69 12.80 17.53 5.84
CA PRO A 69 12.19 17.91 7.13
C PRO A 69 11.57 16.73 7.90
N ALA A 70 11.02 15.74 7.19
CA ALA A 70 10.47 14.54 7.81
C ALA A 70 11.53 13.70 8.54
N LEU A 71 12.78 13.80 8.09
CA LEU A 71 13.92 13.04 8.64
C LEU A 71 14.87 13.92 9.46
N GLY A 72 14.78 15.26 9.36
CA GLY A 72 15.69 16.20 9.99
C GLY A 72 17.13 16.16 9.44
N ARG A 73 17.35 15.49 8.29
CA ARG A 73 18.68 15.25 7.71
C ARG A 73 18.69 15.17 6.19
N THR A 74 19.87 15.21 5.63
CA THR A 74 20.09 15.01 4.20
C THR A 74 20.21 13.52 3.87
N VAL A 75 19.49 13.08 2.85
CA VAL A 75 19.45 11.68 2.38
C VAL A 75 19.63 11.60 0.87
N GLY A 76 20.08 10.44 0.39
CA GLY A 76 20.32 10.19 -1.02
C GLY A 76 19.07 9.72 -1.77
N VAL A 77 19.00 10.09 -3.05
CA VAL A 77 17.98 9.62 -3.98
C VAL A 77 18.63 9.43 -5.35
N ARG A 78 18.51 8.26 -5.94
CA ARG A 78 18.82 8.06 -7.36
C ARG A 78 17.55 8.09 -8.19
N VAL A 79 17.64 8.73 -9.34
CA VAL A 79 16.59 8.78 -10.36
C VAL A 79 17.15 8.30 -11.67
N LEU A 80 16.50 7.27 -12.22
CA LEU A 80 16.84 6.72 -13.52
C LEU A 80 15.80 7.17 -14.53
N LEU A 81 16.26 7.94 -15.53
CA LEU A 81 15.41 8.45 -16.60
C LEU A 81 14.89 7.30 -17.48
N PRO A 82 13.71 7.42 -18.11
CA PRO A 82 13.17 6.39 -19.00
C PRO A 82 14.17 5.96 -20.08
N GLY A 83 14.24 4.68 -20.37
CA GLY A 83 14.99 4.16 -21.52
C GLY A 83 14.30 4.51 -22.84
N ILE A 84 12.98 4.47 -22.87
CA ILE A 84 12.14 4.96 -23.96
C ILE A 84 11.61 6.34 -23.56
N PRO A 85 12.07 7.45 -24.18
CA PRO A 85 11.64 8.79 -23.83
C PRO A 85 10.13 8.96 -23.89
N GLN A 86 9.57 9.66 -22.91
CA GLN A 86 8.15 10.01 -22.80
C GLN A 86 8.01 11.50 -22.57
N GLU A 87 6.94 12.13 -23.07
CA GLU A 87 6.60 13.52 -22.74
C GLU A 87 6.29 13.63 -21.24
N VAL A 88 5.47 12.71 -20.71
CA VAL A 88 5.17 12.57 -19.29
C VAL A 88 5.37 11.10 -18.90
N SER A 89 6.23 10.82 -17.94
CA SER A 89 6.64 9.45 -17.61
C SER A 89 5.82 8.87 -16.47
N PRO A 90 5.38 7.61 -16.59
CA PRO A 90 4.96 6.83 -15.42
C PRO A 90 6.16 6.57 -14.50
N VAL A 91 5.89 6.32 -13.21
CA VAL A 91 6.92 6.23 -12.18
C VAL A 91 6.94 4.87 -11.50
N ILE A 92 8.11 4.29 -11.36
CA ILE A 92 8.38 3.17 -10.46
C ILE A 92 9.13 3.71 -9.24
N HIS A 93 8.54 3.58 -8.04
CA HIS A 93 9.23 3.75 -6.77
C HIS A 93 9.86 2.43 -6.39
N LEU A 94 11.19 2.34 -6.47
CA LEU A 94 11.94 1.10 -6.30
C LEU A 94 12.75 1.14 -5.00
N TYR A 95 12.35 0.34 -4.02
CA TYR A 95 12.84 0.37 -2.65
C TYR A 95 13.89 -0.69 -2.36
N HIS A 96 14.97 -0.31 -1.66
CA HIS A 96 16.07 -1.18 -1.26
C HIS A 96 15.75 -2.02 -0.02
N GLY A 97 16.57 -3.03 0.27
CA GLY A 97 16.43 -3.91 1.42
C GLY A 97 17.02 -3.37 2.72
N GLY A 98 16.87 -4.15 3.80
CA GLY A 98 17.45 -3.82 5.09
C GLY A 98 18.97 -3.88 5.06
N GLY A 99 19.64 -2.76 5.39
CA GLY A 99 21.09 -2.62 5.37
C GLY A 99 21.70 -2.26 4.01
N ASP A 100 20.88 -2.06 2.99
CA ASP A 100 21.21 -1.46 1.71
C ASP A 100 21.01 0.07 1.75
N ASP A 101 21.16 0.76 0.62
CA ASP A 101 20.90 2.18 0.46
C ASP A 101 20.32 2.52 -0.93
N PHE A 102 20.05 3.79 -1.19
CA PHE A 102 19.47 4.29 -2.43
C PHE A 102 20.27 3.97 -3.71
N ARG A 103 21.52 3.51 -3.60
CA ARG A 103 22.41 3.17 -4.73
C ARG A 103 22.30 1.70 -5.12
N SER A 104 21.85 0.87 -4.20
CA SER A 104 22.02 -0.58 -4.29
C SER A 104 21.39 -1.20 -5.54
N TRP A 105 20.23 -0.71 -5.99
CA TRP A 105 19.58 -1.21 -7.21
C TRP A 105 20.38 -0.97 -8.50
N THR A 106 21.18 0.10 -8.56
CA THR A 106 22.02 0.40 -9.71
C THR A 106 23.45 -0.13 -9.57
N ASP A 107 23.93 -0.27 -8.33
CA ASP A 107 25.30 -0.73 -8.09
C ASP A 107 25.39 -2.27 -8.03
N PHE A 108 24.29 -2.96 -7.69
CA PHE A 108 24.24 -4.42 -7.54
C PHE A 108 23.12 -5.10 -8.35
N GLY A 109 22.00 -4.39 -8.62
CA GLY A 109 20.77 -4.99 -9.15
C GLY A 109 20.49 -4.68 -10.62
N ALA A 110 21.48 -4.19 -11.38
CA ALA A 110 21.38 -3.90 -12.83
C ALA A 110 20.12 -3.10 -13.26
N ALA A 111 19.56 -2.28 -12.38
CA ALA A 111 18.31 -1.56 -12.66
C ALA A 111 18.42 -0.66 -13.92
N GLU A 112 19.60 -0.06 -14.19
CA GLU A 112 19.81 0.77 -15.38
C GLU A 112 19.69 -0.05 -16.66
N GLU A 113 20.23 -1.27 -16.69
CA GLU A 113 20.19 -2.17 -17.84
C GLU A 113 18.81 -2.77 -18.05
N LEU A 114 18.18 -3.25 -16.96
CA LEU A 114 16.86 -3.89 -17.00
C LEU A 114 15.74 -2.95 -17.47
N THR A 115 15.96 -1.63 -17.37
CA THR A 115 14.97 -0.59 -17.74
C THR A 115 15.29 0.12 -19.06
N LEU A 116 16.24 -0.38 -19.88
CA LEU A 116 16.60 0.23 -21.16
C LEU A 116 15.42 0.37 -22.13
N ASP A 117 14.55 -0.66 -22.16
CA ASP A 117 13.37 -0.68 -23.00
C ASP A 117 12.08 -0.28 -22.23
N SER A 118 12.21 0.58 -21.23
CA SER A 118 11.12 0.92 -20.32
C SER A 118 10.77 2.41 -20.43
N PRO A 119 9.47 2.77 -20.44
CA PRO A 119 9.01 4.16 -20.42
C PRO A 119 9.01 4.76 -19.01
N TYR A 120 9.33 3.97 -17.99
CA TYR A 120 9.22 4.39 -16.60
C TYR A 120 10.42 5.24 -16.16
N LEU A 121 10.15 6.33 -15.46
CA LEU A 121 11.11 6.95 -14.57
C LEU A 121 11.19 6.10 -13.31
N VAL A 122 12.42 5.72 -12.88
CA VAL A 122 12.59 4.92 -11.66
C VAL A 122 13.22 5.78 -10.58
N VAL A 123 12.53 5.96 -9.46
CA VAL A 123 13.06 6.65 -8.28
C VAL A 123 13.44 5.64 -7.21
N MET A 124 14.67 5.74 -6.72
CA MET A 124 15.29 4.88 -5.72
C MET A 124 15.72 5.75 -4.53
N PRO A 125 14.80 6.03 -3.59
CA PRO A 125 15.10 6.83 -2.40
C PRO A 125 15.78 5.98 -1.32
N ASP A 126 16.54 6.64 -0.47
CA ASP A 126 17.05 6.07 0.77
C ASP A 126 15.92 5.76 1.75
N ALA A 127 16.12 4.74 2.59
CA ALA A 127 15.21 4.35 3.66
C ALA A 127 15.98 4.04 4.97
N GLY A 128 17.18 4.60 5.12
CA GLY A 128 18.07 4.33 6.25
C GLY A 128 18.37 2.86 6.43
N ALA A 129 18.09 2.31 7.60
CA ALA A 129 18.23 0.88 7.82
C ALA A 129 17.19 0.02 7.12
N GLY A 130 16.20 0.61 6.43
CA GLY A 130 15.14 -0.09 5.72
C GLY A 130 13.89 -0.33 6.55
N THR A 131 13.59 0.54 7.52
CA THR A 131 12.38 0.37 8.35
C THR A 131 11.09 0.70 7.60
N TYR A 132 11.15 1.59 6.62
CA TYR A 132 9.97 2.12 5.91
C TYR A 132 8.86 2.61 6.85
N SER A 133 9.22 2.94 8.08
CA SER A 133 8.32 3.27 9.18
C SER A 133 8.81 4.48 9.92
N ARG A 134 7.95 5.04 10.75
CA ARG A 134 8.32 6.11 11.66
C ARG A 134 9.09 5.53 12.84
N VAL A 135 10.31 6.03 13.07
CA VAL A 135 11.23 5.51 14.09
C VAL A 135 11.69 6.64 14.98
N ALA A 136 11.58 6.45 16.30
CA ALA A 136 12.17 7.37 17.28
C ALA A 136 13.66 7.06 17.45
N VAL A 137 14.52 8.04 17.17
CA VAL A 137 15.97 7.93 17.28
C VAL A 137 16.46 9.03 18.23
N GLY A 138 16.67 8.69 19.49
CA GLY A 138 17.00 9.69 20.52
C GLY A 138 15.87 10.67 20.76
N SER A 139 16.11 11.95 20.50
CA SER A 139 15.12 13.04 20.53
C SER A 139 14.49 13.31 19.18
N GLU A 140 14.94 12.66 18.13
CA GLU A 140 14.49 12.84 16.76
C GLU A 140 13.50 11.76 16.35
N VAL A 141 12.78 12.02 15.28
CA VAL A 141 11.88 11.04 14.67
C VAL A 141 12.20 10.99 13.18
N HIS A 142 12.61 9.81 12.71
CA HIS A 142 12.76 9.56 11.28
C HIS A 142 11.40 9.13 10.72
N ASP A 143 10.72 10.02 10.02
CA ASP A 143 9.42 9.78 9.40
C ASP A 143 9.59 9.38 7.93
N TRP A 144 10.10 8.15 7.70
CA TRP A 144 10.30 7.59 6.36
C TRP A 144 9.02 7.55 5.52
N PRO A 145 7.84 7.21 6.08
CA PRO A 145 6.60 7.30 5.32
C PRO A 145 6.32 8.68 4.73
N THR A 146 6.48 9.75 5.51
CA THR A 146 6.29 11.13 5.01
C THR A 146 7.32 11.45 3.93
N PHE A 147 8.57 11.07 4.10
CA PHE A 147 9.60 11.25 3.07
C PHE A 147 9.21 10.55 1.75
N HIS A 148 8.86 9.25 1.81
CA HIS A 148 8.56 8.47 0.61
C HIS A 148 7.23 8.83 -0.07
N THR A 149 6.18 9.10 0.72
CA THR A 149 4.82 9.24 0.16
C THR A 149 4.39 10.70 -0.05
N LYS A 150 5.18 11.67 0.43
CA LYS A 150 4.90 13.10 0.27
C LYS A 150 6.08 13.86 -0.32
N GLU A 151 7.27 13.84 0.33
CA GLU A 151 8.39 14.66 -0.10
C GLU A 151 9.00 14.17 -1.44
N ILE A 152 9.11 12.87 -1.66
CA ILE A 152 9.56 12.29 -2.94
C ILE A 152 8.61 12.62 -4.09
N PRO A 153 7.28 12.45 -3.99
CA PRO A 153 6.34 12.93 -5.02
C PRO A 153 6.46 14.43 -5.32
N GLU A 154 6.59 15.28 -4.29
CA GLU A 154 6.78 16.73 -4.47
C GLU A 154 8.12 17.04 -5.17
N PHE A 155 9.20 16.31 -4.83
CA PHE A 155 10.49 16.41 -5.50
C PHE A 155 10.39 16.00 -6.98
N LEU A 156 9.73 14.89 -7.28
CA LEU A 156 9.53 14.43 -8.66
C LEU A 156 8.71 15.44 -9.47
N ALA A 157 7.60 15.93 -8.94
CA ALA A 157 6.74 16.92 -9.60
C ALA A 157 7.48 18.22 -9.95
N LYS A 158 8.45 18.61 -9.12
CA LYS A 158 9.21 19.85 -9.32
C LYS A 158 10.36 19.70 -10.32
N ASN A 159 10.92 18.50 -10.48
CA ASN A 159 12.18 18.31 -11.20
C ASN A 159 12.06 17.45 -12.47
N PHE A 160 10.94 16.76 -12.65
CA PHE A 160 10.73 15.82 -13.76
C PHE A 160 9.32 15.94 -14.32
N SER A 161 9.15 15.62 -15.61
CA SER A 161 7.83 15.49 -16.24
C SER A 161 7.29 14.08 -15.96
N VAL A 162 6.45 13.96 -14.91
CA VAL A 162 5.92 12.66 -14.41
C VAL A 162 4.41 12.71 -14.26
N ASP A 163 3.76 11.57 -14.49
CA ASP A 163 2.33 11.39 -14.35
C ASP A 163 1.98 10.82 -12.96
N PHE A 164 1.21 11.57 -12.19
CA PHE A 164 0.74 11.17 -10.86
C PHE A 164 -0.65 10.51 -10.86
N ALA A 165 -1.22 10.22 -12.03
CA ALA A 165 -2.40 9.38 -12.11
C ALA A 165 -2.09 8.00 -11.48
N PRO A 166 -2.99 7.42 -10.68
CA PRO A 166 -2.73 6.15 -9.99
C PRO A 166 -2.25 5.03 -10.92
N ASP A 167 -2.79 4.96 -12.14
CA ASP A 167 -2.42 3.96 -13.15
C ASP A 167 -0.93 4.05 -13.57
N ASN A 168 -0.30 5.20 -13.35
CA ASN A 168 1.08 5.49 -13.71
C ASN A 168 2.03 5.61 -12.50
N GLN A 169 1.58 5.19 -11.31
CA GLN A 169 2.39 5.14 -10.09
C GLN A 169 2.51 3.70 -9.59
N LEU A 170 3.72 3.17 -9.60
CA LEU A 170 4.02 1.79 -9.28
C LEU A 170 5.01 1.71 -8.11
N LEU A 171 4.78 0.75 -7.21
CA LEU A 171 5.67 0.46 -6.08
C LEU A 171 6.34 -0.89 -6.28
N ALA A 172 7.63 -0.97 -6.03
CA ALA A 172 8.35 -2.24 -6.00
C ALA A 172 9.50 -2.20 -5.00
N GLY A 173 9.92 -3.36 -4.51
CA GLY A 173 11.09 -3.44 -3.66
C GLY A 173 11.47 -4.85 -3.26
N LEU A 174 12.70 -4.99 -2.75
CA LEU A 174 13.24 -6.24 -2.23
C LEU A 174 13.24 -6.26 -0.71
N SER A 175 13.04 -7.43 -0.09
CA SER A 175 13.14 -7.62 1.35
C SER A 175 12.33 -6.57 2.12
N MET A 176 12.96 -5.77 2.99
CA MET A 176 12.31 -4.66 3.70
C MET A 176 11.73 -3.61 2.74
N GLY A 177 12.31 -3.41 1.55
CA GLY A 177 11.75 -2.53 0.51
C GLY A 177 10.45 -3.03 -0.06
N GLY A 178 10.30 -4.33 -0.25
CA GLY A 178 9.03 -4.92 -0.67
C GLY A 178 7.96 -4.87 0.42
N TYR A 179 8.36 -4.98 1.69
CA TYR A 179 7.48 -4.64 2.82
C TYR A 179 7.00 -3.18 2.73
N GLY A 180 7.93 -2.24 2.52
CA GLY A 180 7.60 -0.82 2.34
C GLY A 180 6.64 -0.58 1.18
N ALA A 181 6.90 -1.21 0.02
CA ALA A 181 6.05 -1.11 -1.17
C ALA A 181 4.60 -1.59 -0.89
N MET A 182 4.44 -2.79 -0.32
CA MET A 182 3.12 -3.33 0.00
C MET A 182 2.40 -2.53 1.09
N LYS A 183 3.13 -2.05 2.10
CA LYS A 183 2.57 -1.21 3.15
C LYS A 183 2.06 0.12 2.61
N TYR A 184 2.84 0.82 1.78
CA TYR A 184 2.42 2.08 1.22
C TYR A 184 1.28 1.91 0.20
N ALA A 185 1.24 0.80 -0.54
CA ALA A 185 0.10 0.45 -1.36
C ALA A 185 -1.18 0.25 -0.54
N ALA A 186 -1.09 -0.45 0.60
CA ALA A 186 -2.21 -0.64 1.51
C ALA A 186 -2.64 0.66 2.24
N TRP A 187 -1.71 1.60 2.47
CA TRP A 187 -2.02 2.89 3.06
C TRP A 187 -2.61 3.91 2.08
N HIS A 188 -2.27 3.79 0.79
CA HIS A 188 -2.65 4.71 -0.28
C HIS A 188 -3.12 3.97 -1.53
N PRO A 189 -4.16 3.09 -1.43
CA PRO A 189 -4.61 2.29 -2.56
C PRO A 189 -5.18 3.14 -3.70
N ASP A 190 -5.55 4.39 -3.41
CA ASP A 190 -6.02 5.38 -4.38
C ASP A 190 -4.90 6.09 -5.16
N ARG A 191 -3.63 5.82 -4.84
CA ARG A 191 -2.47 6.51 -5.42
C ARG A 191 -1.60 5.61 -6.28
N TYR A 192 -1.75 4.30 -6.18
CA TYR A 192 -0.90 3.33 -6.86
C TYR A 192 -1.72 2.27 -7.58
N SER A 193 -1.21 1.77 -8.69
CA SER A 193 -1.84 0.67 -9.45
C SER A 193 -1.15 -0.67 -9.25
N TRP A 194 0.15 -0.65 -8.92
CA TRP A 194 0.98 -1.83 -8.74
C TRP A 194 1.72 -1.82 -7.42
N ALA A 195 1.83 -3.00 -6.80
CA ALA A 195 2.79 -3.25 -5.74
C ALA A 195 3.50 -4.59 -5.97
N ALA A 196 4.84 -4.56 -6.04
CA ALA A 196 5.68 -5.72 -6.20
C ALA A 196 6.60 -5.90 -4.99
N ALA A 197 6.65 -7.12 -4.45
CA ALA A 197 7.47 -7.48 -3.30
C ALA A 197 8.32 -8.71 -3.63
N PHE A 198 9.65 -8.54 -3.61
CA PHE A 198 10.62 -9.58 -3.87
C PHE A 198 11.24 -10.03 -2.56
N SER A 199 11.07 -11.31 -2.16
CA SER A 199 11.64 -11.89 -0.93
C SER A 199 11.34 -11.05 0.33
N SER A 200 10.06 -10.73 0.61
CA SER A 200 9.70 -9.68 1.56
C SER A 200 8.96 -10.16 2.79
N PRO A 201 9.23 -9.58 3.99
CA PRO A 201 8.49 -9.89 5.23
C PRO A 201 7.16 -9.11 5.26
N LEU A 202 6.07 -9.76 4.85
CA LEU A 202 4.76 -9.12 4.64
C LEU A 202 3.83 -9.16 5.87
N ASP A 203 4.23 -9.88 6.92
CA ASP A 203 3.52 -9.95 8.21
C ASP A 203 4.50 -9.64 9.37
N PRO A 204 4.63 -8.37 9.79
CA PRO A 204 5.55 -7.97 10.86
C PRO A 204 5.32 -8.71 12.17
N LEU A 205 4.07 -9.04 12.54
CA LEU A 205 3.76 -9.77 13.77
C LEU A 205 4.33 -11.19 13.79
N SER A 206 4.54 -11.80 12.63
CA SER A 206 5.20 -13.11 12.54
C SER A 206 6.73 -13.03 12.49
N ALA A 207 7.30 -11.81 12.40
CA ALA A 207 8.73 -11.54 12.26
C ALA A 207 9.24 -10.44 13.19
N VAL A 208 8.63 -10.25 14.36
CA VAL A 208 8.96 -9.20 15.34
C VAL A 208 10.48 -9.03 15.55
N PRO A 209 11.28 -10.09 15.80
CA PRO A 209 12.72 -9.91 16.01
C PRO A 209 13.47 -9.33 14.80
N ALA A 210 13.03 -9.61 13.59
CA ALA A 210 13.65 -9.07 12.38
C ALA A 210 13.36 -7.56 12.25
N PHE A 211 12.14 -7.13 12.53
CA PHE A 211 11.76 -5.71 12.52
C PHE A 211 12.48 -4.92 13.63
N ASP A 212 12.60 -5.49 14.81
CA ASP A 212 13.32 -4.87 15.93
C ASP A 212 14.82 -4.69 15.63
N ILE A 213 15.46 -5.68 14.99
CA ILE A 213 16.87 -5.56 14.56
C ILE A 213 17.05 -4.43 13.55
N ILE A 214 16.13 -4.28 12.59
CA ILE A 214 16.20 -3.19 11.62
C ILE A 214 15.98 -1.83 12.30
N ALA A 215 15.05 -1.73 13.26
CA ALA A 215 14.84 -0.53 14.05
C ALA A 215 16.08 -0.14 14.87
N MET A 216 16.75 -1.12 15.51
CA MET A 216 18.00 -0.90 16.23
C MET A 216 19.12 -0.40 15.31
N ARG A 217 19.21 -0.92 14.08
CA ARG A 217 20.17 -0.43 13.08
C ARG A 217 19.88 1.00 12.64
N GLU A 218 18.64 1.42 12.64
CA GLU A 218 18.23 2.83 12.41
C GLU A 218 18.64 3.74 13.58
N GLY A 219 18.95 3.16 14.75
CA GLY A 219 19.32 3.88 15.95
C GLY A 219 18.20 3.98 17.01
N ALA A 220 17.14 3.21 16.87
CA ALA A 220 16.10 3.13 17.89
C ALA A 220 16.68 2.63 19.23
N LYS A 221 16.27 3.26 20.32
CA LYS A 221 16.73 2.87 21.68
C LYS A 221 16.02 1.62 22.22
N SER A 222 14.85 1.31 21.72
CA SER A 222 14.05 0.15 22.11
C SER A 222 14.02 -0.89 20.99
N MET A 223 13.91 -2.16 21.39
CA MET A 223 13.78 -3.28 20.45
C MET A 223 12.37 -3.41 19.86
N THR A 224 11.50 -2.42 20.00
CA THR A 224 10.08 -2.52 19.60
C THR A 224 9.73 -1.40 18.64
N LEU A 225 9.77 -1.72 17.33
CA LEU A 225 9.48 -0.74 16.27
C LEU A 225 8.06 -0.16 16.39
N PHE A 226 7.09 -1.01 16.71
CA PHE A 226 5.66 -0.65 16.83
C PHE A 226 5.11 -0.89 18.24
N GLY A 227 5.95 -0.83 19.26
CA GLY A 227 5.57 -1.11 20.65
C GLY A 227 5.53 -2.60 20.98
N ASP A 228 4.96 -2.95 22.13
CA ASP A 228 4.82 -4.33 22.56
C ASP A 228 3.85 -5.10 21.64
N PRO A 229 4.24 -6.26 21.08
CA PRO A 229 3.41 -6.98 20.10
C PRO A 229 2.04 -7.46 20.63
N VAL A 230 1.85 -7.48 21.95
CA VAL A 230 0.58 -7.84 22.59
C VAL A 230 -0.19 -6.59 23.01
N ALA A 231 0.44 -5.69 23.75
CA ALA A 231 -0.21 -4.48 24.27
C ALA A 231 -0.50 -3.47 23.16
N ASP A 232 0.41 -3.32 22.18
CA ASP A 232 0.31 -2.38 21.07
C ASP A 232 0.02 -3.10 19.74
N ARG A 233 -0.70 -4.23 19.81
CA ARG A 233 -1.00 -5.08 18.64
C ARG A 233 -1.58 -4.30 17.46
N ASN A 234 -2.39 -3.30 17.72
CA ASN A 234 -3.02 -2.48 16.67
C ASN A 234 -2.00 -1.64 15.89
N GLU A 235 -0.91 -1.20 16.52
CA GLU A 235 0.20 -0.53 15.80
C GLU A 235 0.91 -1.48 14.85
N TRP A 236 1.12 -2.74 15.26
CA TRP A 236 1.67 -3.78 14.41
C TRP A 236 0.76 -4.09 13.21
N ILE A 237 -0.56 -4.20 13.43
CA ILE A 237 -1.56 -4.42 12.38
C ILE A 237 -1.62 -3.23 11.42
N ALA A 238 -1.60 -1.98 11.95
CA ALA A 238 -1.62 -0.75 11.17
C ALA A 238 -0.41 -0.60 10.23
N ASN A 239 0.69 -1.30 10.53
CA ASN A 239 1.91 -1.33 9.74
C ASN A 239 2.10 -2.67 8.99
N SER A 240 1.11 -3.56 8.99
CA SER A 240 1.20 -4.88 8.38
C SER A 240 0.48 -4.94 7.03
N PRO A 241 1.18 -5.22 5.92
CA PRO A 241 0.51 -5.54 4.65
C PRO A 241 -0.52 -6.67 4.81
N TYR A 242 -0.17 -7.73 5.56
CA TYR A 242 -1.07 -8.83 5.89
C TYR A 242 -2.31 -8.37 6.66
N GLY A 243 -2.12 -7.48 7.65
CA GLY A 243 -3.21 -6.94 8.47
C GLY A 243 -4.14 -6.00 7.70
N LEU A 244 -3.61 -5.30 6.70
CA LEU A 244 -4.34 -4.34 5.86
C LEU A 244 -4.63 -4.87 4.46
N ALA A 245 -4.58 -6.19 4.25
CA ALA A 245 -4.68 -6.80 2.92
C ALA A 245 -5.95 -6.41 2.16
N GLU A 246 -7.06 -6.14 2.84
CA GLU A 246 -8.34 -5.73 2.23
C GLU A 246 -8.21 -4.42 1.43
N ASN A 247 -7.32 -3.51 1.86
CA ASN A 247 -7.06 -2.26 1.14
C ASN A 247 -6.38 -2.47 -0.23
N LEU A 248 -5.83 -3.64 -0.49
CA LEU A 248 -5.13 -3.96 -1.74
C LEU A 248 -6.09 -4.42 -2.85
N GLN A 249 -7.39 -4.45 -2.58
CA GLN A 249 -8.40 -4.78 -3.58
C GLN A 249 -8.29 -3.87 -4.80
N GLY A 250 -8.20 -4.47 -5.98
CA GLY A 250 -8.12 -3.75 -7.26
C GLY A 250 -6.72 -3.34 -7.71
N LEU A 251 -5.70 -3.47 -6.87
CA LEU A 251 -4.31 -3.27 -7.27
C LEU A 251 -3.77 -4.51 -7.99
N HIS A 252 -2.79 -4.32 -8.86
CA HIS A 252 -1.99 -5.40 -9.41
C HIS A 252 -0.87 -5.76 -8.42
N LEU A 253 -0.90 -6.98 -7.90
CA LEU A 253 0.03 -7.43 -6.88
C LEU A 253 0.96 -8.51 -7.44
N TRP A 254 2.28 -8.32 -7.25
CA TRP A 254 3.33 -9.26 -7.60
C TRP A 254 4.12 -9.66 -6.37
N LEU A 255 4.17 -10.93 -6.09
CA LEU A 255 4.90 -11.52 -4.97
C LEU A 255 5.86 -12.58 -5.49
N SER A 256 7.11 -12.57 -5.04
CA SER A 256 8.06 -13.63 -5.34
C SER A 256 9.02 -13.87 -4.18
N ALA A 257 9.47 -15.11 -4.03
CA ALA A 257 10.55 -15.47 -3.11
C ALA A 257 11.22 -16.78 -3.55
N GLY A 258 12.51 -16.93 -3.21
CA GLY A 258 13.24 -18.18 -3.37
C GLY A 258 12.90 -19.18 -2.25
N SER A 259 13.29 -20.45 -2.44
CA SER A 259 13.10 -21.49 -1.42
C SER A 259 14.10 -21.40 -0.24
N GLY A 260 15.14 -20.58 -0.37
CA GLY A 260 16.29 -20.57 0.54
C GLY A 260 17.25 -21.73 0.29
N SER A 261 17.16 -22.43 -0.85
CA SER A 261 18.07 -23.51 -1.22
C SER A 261 18.64 -23.29 -2.62
N LEU A 262 19.80 -23.88 -2.87
CA LEU A 262 20.37 -24.10 -4.19
C LEU A 262 20.27 -25.59 -4.52
N GLU A 263 20.13 -25.94 -5.79
CA GLU A 263 19.93 -27.34 -6.24
C GLU A 263 21.00 -28.32 -5.74
N GLU A 264 22.25 -27.84 -5.57
CA GLU A 264 23.40 -28.65 -5.21
C GLU A 264 23.89 -28.45 -3.76
N SER A 265 23.28 -27.54 -2.98
CA SER A 265 23.75 -27.20 -1.62
C SER A 265 22.85 -27.76 -0.54
N LYS A 266 23.48 -28.34 0.51
CA LYS A 266 22.78 -28.70 1.75
C LYS A 266 22.53 -27.49 2.66
N ASP A 267 23.21 -26.37 2.40
CA ASP A 267 23.06 -25.15 3.17
C ASP A 267 21.76 -24.46 2.79
N ARG A 268 21.03 -24.00 3.82
CA ARG A 268 19.77 -23.28 3.64
C ARG A 268 19.93 -21.83 4.08
N ASP A 269 19.45 -20.92 3.24
CA ASP A 269 19.23 -19.53 3.62
C ASP A 269 17.91 -19.44 4.41
N LEU A 270 18.06 -19.38 5.75
CA LEU A 270 16.90 -19.33 6.65
C LEU A 270 16.08 -18.07 6.49
N LEU A 271 16.72 -16.96 6.10
CA LEU A 271 16.01 -15.69 5.89
C LEU A 271 15.12 -15.78 4.64
N GLU A 272 15.65 -16.30 3.53
CA GLU A 272 14.85 -16.51 2.32
C GLU A 272 13.73 -17.52 2.56
N SER A 273 13.99 -18.62 3.26
CA SER A 273 12.95 -19.58 3.63
C SER A 273 11.85 -18.96 4.49
N MET A 274 12.20 -18.04 5.41
CA MET A 274 11.23 -17.33 6.24
C MET A 274 10.36 -16.39 5.40
N VAL A 275 10.95 -15.58 4.54
CA VAL A 275 10.17 -14.65 3.71
C VAL A 275 9.34 -15.37 2.64
N ASN A 276 9.78 -16.54 2.17
CA ASN A 276 8.99 -17.41 1.31
C ASN A 276 7.70 -17.87 2.04
N GLN A 277 7.82 -18.40 3.26
CA GLN A 277 6.66 -18.79 4.07
C GLN A 277 5.72 -17.61 4.34
N GLN A 278 6.24 -16.39 4.55
CA GLN A 278 5.40 -15.21 4.69
C GLN A 278 4.70 -14.83 3.39
N GLY A 279 5.37 -14.95 2.25
CA GLY A 279 4.78 -14.76 0.93
C GLY A 279 3.64 -15.74 0.66
N GLU A 280 3.83 -17.03 0.99
CA GLU A 280 2.81 -18.07 0.90
C GLU A 280 1.58 -17.74 1.78
N ARG A 281 1.80 -17.39 3.05
CA ARG A 281 0.72 -17.00 3.97
C ARG A 281 -0.02 -15.75 3.49
N PHE A 282 0.69 -14.78 2.96
CA PHE A 282 0.08 -13.56 2.44
C PHE A 282 -0.72 -13.84 1.16
N SER A 283 -0.21 -14.67 0.26
CA SER A 283 -0.95 -15.16 -0.91
C SER A 283 -2.24 -15.89 -0.50
N ALA A 284 -2.18 -16.78 0.48
CA ALA A 284 -3.35 -17.45 1.04
C ALA A 284 -4.38 -16.45 1.63
N ARG A 285 -3.91 -15.38 2.31
CA ARG A 285 -4.77 -14.31 2.82
C ARG A 285 -5.45 -13.55 1.68
N LEU A 286 -4.72 -13.16 0.65
CA LEU A 286 -5.27 -12.49 -0.53
C LEU A 286 -6.33 -13.36 -1.23
N ASN A 287 -6.06 -14.66 -1.38
CA ASN A 287 -7.02 -15.62 -1.92
C ASN A 287 -8.31 -15.69 -1.08
N SER A 288 -8.18 -15.73 0.25
CA SER A 288 -9.35 -15.76 1.17
C SER A 288 -10.22 -14.49 1.07
N LEU A 289 -9.65 -13.40 0.63
CA LEU A 289 -10.33 -12.11 0.41
C LEU A 289 -10.81 -11.92 -1.05
N GLY A 290 -10.56 -12.90 -1.93
CA GLY A 290 -10.88 -12.77 -3.36
C GLY A 290 -10.03 -11.73 -4.09
N ILE A 291 -8.86 -11.36 -3.56
CA ILE A 291 -7.96 -10.36 -4.13
C ILE A 291 -7.03 -11.01 -5.13
N ARG A 292 -7.11 -10.59 -6.39
CA ARG A 292 -6.25 -11.10 -7.47
C ARG A 292 -4.80 -10.66 -7.25
N HIS A 293 -3.88 -11.61 -7.38
CA HIS A 293 -2.44 -11.38 -7.26
C HIS A 293 -1.66 -12.43 -8.03
N SER A 294 -0.37 -12.20 -8.20
CA SER A 294 0.57 -13.18 -8.72
C SER A 294 1.54 -13.57 -7.62
N TRP A 295 1.65 -14.87 -7.33
CA TRP A 295 2.62 -15.44 -6.40
C TRP A 295 3.57 -16.40 -7.13
N PHE A 296 4.86 -16.14 -7.04
CA PHE A 296 5.93 -16.90 -7.71
C PHE A 296 6.91 -17.48 -6.66
N PRO A 297 6.53 -18.59 -6.00
CA PRO A 297 7.49 -19.34 -5.18
C PRO A 297 8.49 -20.01 -6.11
N ARG A 298 9.77 -19.66 -5.97
CA ARG A 298 10.83 -20.32 -6.75
C ARG A 298 11.28 -21.59 -6.05
N THR A 299 11.53 -22.64 -6.78
CA THR A 299 12.06 -23.91 -6.27
C THR A 299 13.48 -23.76 -5.72
N THR A 300 14.22 -22.76 -6.23
CA THR A 300 15.57 -22.37 -5.80
C THR A 300 15.66 -20.86 -5.59
N GLY A 301 16.69 -20.38 -4.92
CA GLY A 301 16.98 -18.97 -4.75
C GLY A 301 17.31 -18.62 -3.30
N LEU A 302 18.20 -17.65 -3.14
CA LEU A 302 18.71 -17.17 -1.88
C LEU A 302 18.32 -15.69 -1.68
N HIS A 303 18.47 -15.20 -0.46
CA HIS A 303 18.25 -13.79 -0.11
C HIS A 303 19.42 -12.91 -0.56
N ASN A 304 19.54 -12.72 -1.88
CA ASN A 304 20.68 -12.04 -2.50
C ASN A 304 20.32 -11.29 -3.79
N TRP A 305 21.26 -10.46 -4.25
CA TRP A 305 21.09 -9.60 -5.42
C TRP A 305 20.85 -10.36 -6.72
N ILE A 306 21.43 -11.56 -6.91
CA ILE A 306 21.20 -12.40 -8.10
C ILE A 306 19.71 -12.77 -8.20
N SER A 307 19.10 -13.14 -7.07
CA SER A 307 17.67 -13.46 -7.02
C SER A 307 16.82 -12.22 -7.31
N TRP A 308 17.12 -11.09 -6.69
CA TRP A 308 16.30 -9.86 -6.80
C TRP A 308 16.41 -9.19 -8.18
N GLU A 309 17.59 -9.23 -8.82
CA GLU A 309 17.78 -8.79 -10.20
C GLU A 309 16.90 -9.61 -11.16
N ARG A 310 16.89 -10.92 -11.02
CA ARG A 310 16.01 -11.81 -11.80
C ARG A 310 14.52 -11.45 -11.58
N GLU A 311 14.10 -11.22 -10.34
CA GLU A 311 12.70 -10.92 -10.02
C GLU A 311 12.29 -9.54 -10.56
N LEU A 312 13.15 -8.53 -10.47
CA LEU A 312 12.91 -7.22 -11.10
C LEU A 312 12.73 -7.37 -12.62
N GLY A 313 13.63 -8.12 -13.28
CA GLY A 313 13.54 -8.37 -14.72
C GLY A 313 12.25 -9.08 -15.11
N ALA A 314 11.82 -10.09 -14.34
CA ALA A 314 10.58 -10.83 -14.57
C ALA A 314 9.33 -9.93 -14.40
N TRP A 315 9.33 -9.09 -13.39
CA TRP A 315 8.25 -8.13 -13.16
C TRP A 315 8.17 -7.07 -14.27
N LEU A 316 9.30 -6.50 -14.69
CA LEU A 316 9.37 -5.53 -15.81
C LEU A 316 8.86 -6.13 -17.12
N LYS A 317 9.18 -7.41 -17.41
CA LYS A 317 8.62 -8.14 -18.56
C LYS A 317 7.09 -8.23 -18.48
N THR A 318 6.52 -8.44 -17.30
CA THR A 318 5.07 -8.47 -17.09
C THR A 318 4.43 -7.12 -17.35
N LEU A 319 5.02 -6.03 -16.85
CA LEU A 319 4.55 -4.67 -17.14
C LEU A 319 4.56 -4.36 -18.64
N ARG A 320 5.61 -4.78 -19.36
CA ARG A 320 5.71 -4.61 -20.81
C ARG A 320 4.56 -5.34 -21.52
N ARG A 321 4.36 -6.64 -21.22
CA ARG A 321 3.30 -7.45 -21.83
C ARG A 321 1.90 -6.84 -21.63
N GLN A 322 1.61 -6.33 -20.45
CA GLN A 322 0.31 -5.69 -20.16
C GLN A 322 0.11 -4.40 -20.96
N ARG A 323 1.15 -3.58 -21.08
CA ARG A 323 1.10 -2.36 -21.88
C ARG A 323 0.89 -2.66 -23.37
N ASP A 324 1.61 -3.64 -23.91
CA ASP A 324 1.52 -4.01 -25.33
C ASP A 324 0.12 -4.58 -25.65
N TYR A 325 -0.46 -5.34 -24.71
CA TYR A 325 -1.84 -5.81 -24.83
C TYR A 325 -2.86 -4.66 -24.82
N ALA A 326 -2.74 -3.70 -23.90
CA ALA A 326 -3.63 -2.54 -23.85
C ALA A 326 -3.55 -1.69 -25.11
N SER A 327 -2.35 -1.51 -25.68
CA SER A 327 -2.16 -0.75 -26.94
C SER A 327 -2.68 -1.49 -28.18
N SER A 328 -2.71 -2.82 -28.20
CA SER A 328 -3.29 -3.62 -29.29
C SER A 328 -4.83 -3.61 -29.28
N ASP A 329 -5.42 -3.58 -28.10
CA ASP A 329 -6.90 -3.55 -27.95
C ASP A 329 -7.46 -2.18 -28.40
N HIS A 330 -6.78 -1.07 -28.12
CA HIS A 330 -7.13 0.25 -28.64
C HIS A 330 -7.09 0.31 -30.17
N ARG A 331 -6.07 -0.25 -30.81
CA ARG A 331 -5.97 -0.29 -32.29
C ARG A 331 -7.04 -1.17 -32.92
N SER A 332 -7.52 -2.20 -32.24
CA SER A 332 -8.61 -3.06 -32.72
C SER A 332 -9.98 -2.38 -32.62
N VAL A 333 -10.18 -1.51 -31.63
CA VAL A 333 -11.41 -0.73 -31.45
C VAL A 333 -11.48 0.42 -32.46
N GLU A 334 -10.38 1.12 -32.74
CA GLU A 334 -10.33 2.18 -33.76
C GLU A 334 -10.56 1.63 -35.17
N ARG A 335 -10.04 0.43 -35.49
CA ARG A 335 -10.32 -0.23 -36.79
C ARG A 335 -11.75 -0.71 -36.93
N ARG A 336 -12.46 -1.05 -35.84
CA ARG A 336 -13.88 -1.44 -35.89
C ARG A 336 -14.85 -0.25 -35.99
N GLY A 337 -14.42 0.95 -35.60
CA GLY A 337 -15.19 2.18 -35.75
C GLY A 337 -15.17 2.77 -37.17
N GLY A 338 -14.22 2.32 -38.02
CA GLY A 338 -14.07 2.82 -39.39
C GLY A 338 -14.64 1.93 -40.49
N ASP A 339 -15.01 0.67 -40.22
CA ASP A 339 -15.49 -0.29 -41.24
C ASP A 339 -16.78 -0.99 -40.85
N LEU A 340 -17.85 -0.23 -40.67
CA LEU A 340 -19.22 -0.75 -40.65
C LEU A 340 -19.90 -0.62 -42.02
N GLU A 341 -19.14 -0.72 -43.10
CA GLU A 341 -19.66 -1.02 -44.44
C GLU A 341 -18.73 -1.93 -45.22
N ARG A 342 -19.19 -3.16 -45.43
CA ARG A 342 -18.76 -4.20 -46.39
C ARG A 342 -18.01 -5.41 -45.91
N ARG A 343 -18.75 -6.52 -46.03
CA ARG A 343 -18.37 -7.90 -46.38
C ARG A 343 -17.98 -8.86 -45.25
N GLY A 344 -18.86 -9.88 -45.12
CA GLY A 344 -18.61 -11.15 -44.45
C GLY A 344 -17.45 -11.91 -45.09
N GLY A 345 -16.68 -12.56 -44.25
CA GLY A 345 -15.61 -13.48 -44.59
C GLY A 345 -15.03 -14.06 -43.33
N SER A 346 -15.22 -15.38 -43.11
CA SER A 346 -14.64 -16.14 -42.04
C SER A 346 -13.12 -16.23 -42.24
N LEU A 347 -12.33 -15.93 -41.19
CA LEU A 347 -10.91 -16.25 -41.11
C LEU A 347 -10.61 -16.96 -39.80
N GLU A 348 -10.16 -18.20 -39.93
CA GLU A 348 -9.55 -19.01 -38.88
C GLU A 348 -8.20 -18.42 -38.45
N PRO A 349 -7.83 -18.46 -37.15
CA PRO A 349 -6.53 -17.96 -36.70
C PRO A 349 -5.49 -19.11 -36.74
N SER A 350 -4.62 -19.10 -37.71
CA SER A 350 -3.38 -19.84 -37.68
C SER A 350 -2.23 -18.95 -37.24
N GLY A 351 -1.67 -19.20 -36.06
CA GLY A 351 -0.49 -18.53 -35.51
C GLY A 351 0.07 -19.34 -34.36
N SER A 352 1.07 -20.17 -34.61
CA SER A 352 1.83 -20.94 -33.62
C SER A 352 2.56 -20.00 -32.65
N ILE A 353 2.21 -20.09 -31.36
CA ILE A 353 2.92 -19.43 -30.28
C ILE A 353 4.13 -20.29 -29.92
N VAL A 354 5.33 -19.73 -30.06
CA VAL A 354 6.55 -20.32 -29.51
C VAL A 354 6.47 -20.20 -27.99
N GLU A 355 6.35 -21.34 -27.30
CA GLU A 355 6.34 -21.42 -25.84
C GLU A 355 7.77 -21.23 -25.31
N ASP A 356 7.99 -20.16 -24.56
CA ASP A 356 9.20 -19.94 -23.76
C ASP A 356 9.06 -20.74 -22.46
N HIS A 357 9.84 -21.81 -22.30
CA HIS A 357 9.73 -22.79 -21.22
C HIS A 357 10.22 -22.29 -19.84
N ASP A 358 10.81 -21.09 -19.74
CA ASP A 358 11.41 -20.58 -18.50
C ASP A 358 10.52 -19.64 -17.64
N ALA A 359 9.30 -19.35 -18.07
CA ALA A 359 8.37 -18.57 -17.26
C ALA A 359 7.38 -19.49 -16.52
N PRO A 360 7.31 -19.46 -15.17
CA PRO A 360 6.35 -20.27 -14.43
C PRO A 360 4.92 -19.86 -14.83
N ARG A 361 4.13 -20.87 -15.23
CA ARG A 361 2.71 -20.67 -15.50
C ARG A 361 2.00 -20.28 -14.18
N PRO A 362 1.18 -19.23 -14.14
CA PRO A 362 0.33 -18.98 -12.99
C PRO A 362 -0.66 -20.12 -12.85
N GLU A 363 -0.82 -20.65 -11.63
CA GLU A 363 -1.89 -21.62 -11.35
C GLU A 363 -3.23 -21.01 -11.74
N SER A 364 -3.94 -21.71 -12.66
CA SER A 364 -5.12 -21.19 -13.31
C SER A 364 -6.32 -21.23 -12.37
N THR A 365 -6.69 -20.06 -11.84
CA THR A 365 -8.08 -19.83 -11.47
C THR A 365 -8.81 -19.35 -12.72
N THR A 366 -9.79 -20.13 -13.18
CA THR A 366 -10.66 -19.82 -14.32
C THR A 366 -11.37 -18.50 -14.11
N VAL A 367 -10.96 -17.48 -14.83
CA VAL A 367 -11.55 -16.14 -14.79
C VAL A 367 -12.40 -15.91 -16.03
N ASN A 368 -13.66 -15.55 -15.82
CA ASN A 368 -14.58 -15.13 -16.87
C ASN A 368 -14.03 -13.88 -17.58
N ASN A 369 -14.03 -13.90 -18.90
CA ASN A 369 -13.38 -12.90 -19.78
C ASN A 369 -14.05 -11.51 -19.80
N SER A 370 -15.17 -11.31 -19.08
CA SER A 370 -15.93 -10.04 -19.07
C SER A 370 -15.37 -8.97 -18.12
N ASP A 371 -14.51 -9.35 -17.15
CA ASP A 371 -13.99 -8.41 -16.12
C ASP A 371 -12.61 -7.82 -16.43
N ARG A 372 -12.05 -8.06 -17.61
CA ARG A 372 -10.69 -7.61 -17.99
C ARG A 372 -10.56 -6.10 -18.26
N ARG A 373 -11.63 -5.31 -18.18
CA ARG A 373 -11.65 -3.90 -18.65
C ARG A 373 -11.54 -2.84 -17.57
N ARG A 374 -11.32 -3.17 -16.30
CA ARG A 374 -11.21 -2.15 -15.25
C ARG A 374 -9.87 -2.26 -14.54
N GLY A 375 -8.98 -1.32 -14.82
CA GLY A 375 -7.89 -0.92 -13.92
C GLY A 375 -8.46 -0.53 -12.56
N GLY A 376 -7.66 -0.61 -11.49
CA GLY A 376 -7.98 -0.52 -10.07
C GLY A 376 -9.25 0.24 -9.65
N PRO A 377 -9.65 0.22 -8.37
CA PRO A 377 -10.94 0.73 -7.95
C PRO A 377 -11.03 2.23 -8.24
N ARG A 378 -11.54 2.56 -9.43
CA ARG A 378 -11.98 3.93 -9.72
C ARG A 378 -13.29 4.15 -9.00
N VAL A 379 -13.26 4.81 -7.86
CA VAL A 379 -14.46 5.40 -7.24
C VAL A 379 -14.95 6.60 -8.08
N ALA A 380 -14.50 6.73 -9.35
CA ALA A 380 -14.83 7.83 -10.23
C ALA A 380 -16.31 7.92 -10.61
N ASP A 381 -17.12 6.85 -10.45
CA ASP A 381 -18.53 6.81 -10.90
C ASP A 381 -19.49 6.37 -9.79
N GLY A 382 -19.33 6.89 -8.57
CA GLY A 382 -20.28 6.63 -7.47
C GLY A 382 -20.21 5.23 -6.85
N GLY A 383 -19.12 4.48 -7.09
CA GLY A 383 -18.88 3.17 -6.49
C GLY A 383 -18.62 3.27 -4.98
N GLU A 384 -19.05 2.24 -4.25
CA GLU A 384 -18.81 2.06 -2.82
C GLU A 384 -17.42 1.48 -2.58
N PHE A 385 -16.72 1.97 -1.55
CA PHE A 385 -15.43 1.41 -1.14
C PHE A 385 -15.34 1.25 0.39
N SER A 386 -14.36 0.45 0.84
CA SER A 386 -14.00 0.33 2.25
C SER A 386 -12.50 0.47 2.43
N TYR A 387 -12.07 0.99 3.59
CA TYR A 387 -10.68 1.26 3.91
C TYR A 387 -10.37 0.96 5.38
N LEU A 388 -9.34 0.15 5.63
CA LEU A 388 -8.84 -0.18 6.96
C LEU A 388 -7.62 0.68 7.31
N THR A 389 -7.59 1.27 8.49
CA THR A 389 -6.43 2.04 8.93
C THR A 389 -6.26 2.08 10.44
N GLY A 390 -4.99 2.12 10.86
CA GLY A 390 -4.61 2.48 12.24
C GLY A 390 -4.33 3.95 12.41
N HIS A 391 -4.36 4.77 11.36
CA HIS A 391 -4.07 6.19 11.43
C HIS A 391 -5.25 6.98 12.00
N ALA A 392 -4.95 7.95 12.88
CA ALA A 392 -5.96 8.87 13.42
C ALA A 392 -6.35 9.97 12.42
N LEU A 393 -5.51 10.24 11.44
CA LEU A 393 -5.75 11.17 10.34
C LEU A 393 -5.37 10.47 9.03
N PHE A 394 -6.32 10.42 8.10
CA PHE A 394 -6.08 9.85 6.77
C PHE A 394 -6.87 10.58 5.68
N ASP A 395 -6.31 10.54 4.48
CA ASP A 395 -6.94 11.00 3.24
C ASP A 395 -7.04 9.80 2.29
N ILE A 396 -8.25 9.51 1.80
CA ILE A 396 -8.52 8.41 0.87
C ILE A 396 -9.62 8.81 -0.13
N HIS A 397 -9.38 8.68 -1.42
CA HIS A 397 -10.31 9.09 -2.50
C HIS A 397 -10.90 10.50 -2.30
N GLY A 398 -10.10 11.44 -1.76
CA GLY A 398 -10.52 12.81 -1.47
C GLY A 398 -11.32 13.00 -0.17
N TRP A 399 -11.68 11.93 0.53
CA TRP A 399 -12.21 11.98 1.89
C TRP A 399 -11.08 12.23 2.87
N ARG A 400 -11.23 13.23 3.73
CA ARG A 400 -10.33 13.48 4.86
C ARG A 400 -11.03 13.15 6.16
N VAL A 401 -10.48 12.22 6.91
CA VAL A 401 -11.04 11.74 8.18
C VAL A 401 -10.02 11.94 9.29
N GLU A 402 -10.44 12.56 10.36
CA GLU A 402 -9.68 12.79 11.60
C GLU A 402 -10.43 12.14 12.76
N ILE A 403 -9.75 11.26 13.51
CA ILE A 403 -10.32 10.53 14.64
C ILE A 403 -9.58 10.93 15.92
N SER A 404 -10.30 11.49 16.86
CA SER A 404 -9.80 11.80 18.21
C SER A 404 -10.08 10.61 19.13
N ARG A 405 -9.02 9.92 19.56
CA ARG A 405 -9.09 8.71 20.37
C ARG A 405 -7.92 8.64 21.36
N ARG A 406 -8.09 7.86 22.44
CA ARG A 406 -7.06 7.73 23.49
C ARG A 406 -6.01 6.65 23.20
N ARG A 407 -6.34 5.64 22.41
CA ARG A 407 -5.47 4.50 22.09
C ARG A 407 -5.51 4.20 20.59
N ALA A 408 -4.45 3.61 20.08
CA ALA A 408 -4.40 3.09 18.72
C ALA A 408 -5.46 2.00 18.52
N GLN A 409 -6.15 2.07 17.41
CA GLN A 409 -7.20 1.12 17.00
C GLN A 409 -7.17 0.99 15.49
N ILE A 410 -7.50 -0.20 15.00
CA ILE A 410 -7.84 -0.36 13.60
C ILE A 410 -9.27 0.12 13.40
N VAL A 411 -9.44 0.99 12.43
CA VAL A 411 -10.71 1.58 12.04
C VAL A 411 -11.06 1.08 10.66
N CYS A 412 -12.30 0.65 10.49
CA CYS A 412 -12.90 0.41 9.17
C CYS A 412 -13.75 1.63 8.80
N PHE A 413 -13.35 2.31 7.73
CA PHE A 413 -14.14 3.33 7.03
C PHE A 413 -14.81 2.63 5.86
N GLY A 414 -16.03 2.14 6.08
CA GLY A 414 -16.69 1.17 5.24
C GLY A 414 -17.90 1.70 4.52
N SER A 415 -18.29 1.05 3.43
CA SER A 415 -19.46 1.39 2.61
C SER A 415 -19.50 2.86 2.21
N VAL A 416 -18.35 3.40 1.83
CA VAL A 416 -18.17 4.84 1.60
C VAL A 416 -18.70 5.23 0.22
N SER A 417 -19.68 6.12 0.21
CA SER A 417 -20.30 6.65 -1.01
C SER A 417 -20.80 8.09 -0.79
N ALA A 418 -21.35 8.72 -1.81
CA ALA A 418 -21.99 10.04 -1.68
C ALA A 418 -23.21 10.02 -0.74
N ALA A 419 -23.85 8.88 -0.52
CA ALA A 419 -24.99 8.73 0.39
C ALA A 419 -24.59 8.52 1.86
N GLY A 420 -23.31 8.33 2.16
CA GLY A 420 -22.79 8.14 3.51
C GLY A 420 -21.71 7.10 3.64
N PHE A 421 -21.49 6.63 4.86
CA PHE A 421 -20.46 5.65 5.19
C PHE A 421 -20.73 5.00 6.56
N SER A 422 -20.00 3.96 6.87
CA SER A 422 -19.87 3.40 8.21
C SER A 422 -18.46 3.66 8.78
N LEU A 423 -18.35 3.78 10.11
CA LEU A 423 -17.07 3.98 10.77
C LEU A 423 -17.05 3.16 12.07
N THR A 424 -16.04 2.29 12.21
CA THR A 424 -15.80 1.55 13.45
C THR A 424 -14.78 2.28 14.33
N GLY A 425 -14.76 1.96 15.62
CA GLY A 425 -13.78 2.51 16.56
C GLY A 425 -14.42 3.27 17.71
N THR A 426 -13.58 3.95 18.50
CA THR A 426 -14.02 4.72 19.68
C THR A 426 -13.54 6.16 19.63
N GLY A 427 -14.24 7.07 20.32
CA GLY A 427 -13.89 8.47 20.40
C GLY A 427 -14.79 9.39 19.58
N SER A 428 -14.23 10.35 18.88
CA SER A 428 -14.96 11.25 17.98
C SER A 428 -14.26 11.37 16.65
N PHE A 429 -15.01 11.74 15.62
CA PHE A 429 -14.47 11.95 14.29
C PHE A 429 -14.85 13.30 13.70
N ARG A 430 -14.02 13.77 12.80
CA ARG A 430 -14.29 14.87 11.87
C ARG A 430 -14.05 14.37 10.46
N VAL A 431 -15.03 14.60 9.58
CA VAL A 431 -14.95 14.22 8.16
C VAL A 431 -15.10 15.45 7.29
N ARG A 432 -14.28 15.53 6.26
CA ARG A 432 -14.47 16.40 5.11
C ARG A 432 -14.57 15.54 3.87
N THR A 433 -15.68 15.63 3.16
CA THR A 433 -15.95 14.87 1.94
C THR A 433 -15.17 15.43 0.75
N PRO A 434 -14.98 14.67 -0.34
CA PRO A 434 -14.64 15.24 -1.64
C PRO A 434 -15.77 16.16 -2.17
N GLY A 435 -15.54 16.80 -3.30
CA GLY A 435 -16.51 17.71 -3.93
C GLY A 435 -17.63 16.97 -4.68
N LEU A 436 -18.45 16.21 -3.94
CA LEU A 436 -19.52 15.36 -4.48
C LEU A 436 -20.89 16.02 -4.46
N TYR A 437 -21.02 17.15 -3.79
CA TYR A 437 -22.31 17.77 -3.49
C TYR A 437 -22.46 19.10 -4.20
N GLU A 438 -23.70 19.49 -4.48
CA GLU A 438 -24.00 20.76 -5.14
C GLU A 438 -23.59 21.93 -4.24
N PRO A 439 -22.72 22.85 -4.73
CA PRO A 439 -22.25 23.99 -3.92
C PRO A 439 -23.40 24.84 -3.37
N GLY A 440 -23.35 25.16 -2.08
CA GLY A 440 -24.36 25.98 -1.40
C GLY A 440 -25.64 25.25 -1.00
N ARG A 441 -25.90 24.07 -1.55
CA ARG A 441 -27.09 23.28 -1.23
C ARG A 441 -27.01 22.72 0.19
N ARG A 442 -28.16 22.58 0.84
CA ARG A 442 -28.30 22.01 2.18
C ARG A 442 -28.50 20.50 2.11
N TYR A 443 -27.83 19.79 3.00
CA TYR A 443 -27.91 18.35 3.18
C TYR A 443 -28.20 18.03 4.65
N ASP A 444 -29.01 17.03 4.92
CA ASP A 444 -29.27 16.51 6.25
C ASP A 444 -28.28 15.37 6.54
N ILE A 445 -27.51 15.54 7.61
CA ILE A 445 -26.52 14.57 8.07
C ILE A 445 -27.11 13.82 9.25
N SER A 446 -27.27 12.50 9.11
CA SER A 446 -27.73 11.62 10.18
C SER A 446 -26.58 10.75 10.66
N VAL A 447 -26.16 10.91 11.90
CA VAL A 447 -25.12 10.12 12.55
C VAL A 447 -25.78 9.16 13.53
N VAL A 448 -25.86 7.90 13.16
CA VAL A 448 -26.47 6.81 13.96
C VAL A 448 -25.36 6.01 14.62
N GLY A 449 -25.22 6.12 15.92
CA GLY A 449 -24.23 5.41 16.73
C GLY A 449 -24.86 4.66 17.89
N PRO A 450 -24.06 3.93 18.68
CA PRO A 450 -24.53 3.16 19.83
C PRO A 450 -25.22 4.00 20.91
N THR A 451 -24.94 5.31 20.96
CA THR A 451 -25.51 6.26 21.93
C THR A 451 -26.74 7.00 21.40
N GLY A 452 -27.22 6.66 20.21
CA GLY A 452 -28.38 7.27 19.57
C GLY A 452 -28.10 7.90 18.22
N THR A 453 -29.09 8.63 17.72
CA THR A 453 -29.03 9.35 16.44
C THR A 453 -28.87 10.84 16.68
N ASN A 454 -27.99 11.47 15.92
CA ASN A 454 -27.84 12.93 15.86
C ASN A 454 -28.02 13.37 14.41
N ASP A 455 -29.06 14.19 14.21
CA ASP A 455 -29.39 14.75 12.90
C ASP A 455 -29.09 16.24 12.88
N TYR A 456 -28.42 16.74 11.87
CA TYR A 456 -28.17 18.16 11.70
C TYR A 456 -27.94 18.53 10.24
N PRO A 457 -28.37 19.75 9.85
CA PRO A 457 -28.17 20.21 8.50
C PRO A 457 -26.75 20.75 8.28
N GLN A 458 -26.23 20.53 7.08
CA GLN A 458 -24.95 21.05 6.64
C GLN A 458 -25.07 21.61 5.21
N ARG A 459 -24.47 22.78 4.94
CA ARG A 459 -24.36 23.30 3.56
C ARG A 459 -23.04 22.88 2.93
N ALA A 460 -23.09 22.46 1.67
CA ALA A 460 -21.90 22.21 0.89
C ALA A 460 -21.14 23.53 0.62
N ASP A 461 -19.82 23.48 0.74
CA ASP A 461 -18.96 24.64 0.47
C ASP A 461 -18.91 24.96 -1.06
N LYS A 462 -18.17 26.02 -1.43
CA LYS A 462 -18.01 26.45 -2.83
C LYS A 462 -17.36 25.38 -3.73
N LYS A 463 -16.75 24.34 -3.14
CA LYS A 463 -16.15 23.20 -3.85
C LYS A 463 -17.01 21.93 -3.76
N GLY A 464 -18.26 22.04 -3.33
CA GLY A 464 -19.18 20.92 -3.18
C GLY A 464 -18.79 19.93 -2.07
N ARG A 465 -18.12 20.39 -0.99
CA ARG A 465 -17.68 19.54 0.12
C ARG A 465 -18.52 19.78 1.35
N LEU A 466 -18.80 18.71 2.09
CA LEU A 466 -19.38 18.77 3.43
C LEU A 466 -18.30 18.58 4.48
N THR A 467 -18.43 19.27 5.63
CA THR A 467 -17.54 19.08 6.78
C THR A 467 -18.38 18.93 8.04
N PHE A 468 -18.27 17.81 8.72
CA PHE A 468 -19.07 17.53 9.91
C PHE A 468 -18.30 16.67 10.91
N THR A 469 -18.86 16.52 12.12
CA THR A 469 -18.29 15.76 13.22
C THR A 469 -19.31 14.77 13.77
N GLY A 470 -18.82 13.74 14.43
CA GLY A 470 -19.68 12.78 15.10
C GLY A 470 -18.96 12.07 16.24
N ARG A 471 -19.70 11.28 17.00
CA ARG A 471 -19.16 10.42 18.05
C ARG A 471 -19.17 8.98 17.59
N LEU A 472 -18.06 8.28 17.85
CA LEU A 472 -17.95 6.83 17.77
C LEU A 472 -18.38 6.23 19.11
N ALA A 473 -18.40 4.90 19.18
CA ALA A 473 -18.66 4.19 20.41
C ALA A 473 -17.79 4.66 21.58
N ALA A 474 -18.29 4.56 22.80
CA ALA A 474 -17.45 4.74 23.97
C ALA A 474 -16.44 3.58 24.05
N ALA A 475 -15.20 3.89 24.46
CA ALA A 475 -14.23 2.84 24.73
C ALA A 475 -14.80 1.90 25.78
N MET A 476 -15.02 0.64 25.47
CA MET A 476 -15.27 -0.35 26.51
C MET A 476 -14.03 -0.38 27.40
N HIS A 477 -14.20 -0.10 28.68
CA HIS A 477 -13.17 -0.31 29.67
C HIS A 477 -12.98 -1.82 29.82
N ASP A 478 -11.97 -2.37 29.17
CA ASP A 478 -11.36 -3.60 29.66
C ASP A 478 -10.70 -3.24 31.01
N PRO A 479 -11.19 -3.76 32.14
CA PRO A 479 -10.49 -3.59 33.39
C PRO A 479 -9.20 -4.41 33.28
N ILE A 480 -8.07 -3.73 33.04
CA ILE A 480 -6.76 -4.31 33.25
C ILE A 480 -6.66 -4.57 34.74
N ILE A 481 -6.95 -5.80 35.16
CA ILE A 481 -6.68 -6.27 36.50
C ILE A 481 -5.17 -6.51 36.59
N PRO A 482 -4.40 -5.68 37.32
CA PRO A 482 -2.97 -5.93 37.51
C PRO A 482 -2.78 -7.28 38.20
N GLY A 483 -2.05 -8.19 37.57
CA GLY A 483 -1.57 -9.42 38.21
C GLY A 483 -2.23 -10.74 37.79
N LYS A 484 -3.23 -10.76 36.92
CA LYS A 484 -3.71 -12.02 36.34
C LYS A 484 -3.25 -12.18 34.89
N ARG A 485 -2.31 -13.10 34.64
CA ARG A 485 -2.08 -13.67 33.31
C ARG A 485 -3.32 -14.48 32.92
N THR A 486 -4.33 -13.85 32.40
CA THR A 486 -5.41 -14.55 31.73
C THR A 486 -5.01 -14.70 30.26
N GLN A 487 -4.74 -15.96 29.86
CA GLN A 487 -4.74 -16.41 28.48
C GLN A 487 -6.19 -16.41 27.93
N HIS A 488 -6.87 -15.29 27.97
CA HIS A 488 -8.08 -15.12 27.20
C HIS A 488 -7.73 -14.17 26.06
N PHE A 489 -7.57 -14.76 24.87
CA PHE A 489 -7.79 -14.04 23.63
C PHE A 489 -9.23 -13.54 23.71
N THR A 490 -9.43 -12.32 24.19
CA THR A 490 -10.69 -11.63 23.97
C THR A 490 -10.85 -11.55 22.46
N THR A 491 -11.79 -12.31 21.94
CA THR A 491 -12.47 -12.06 20.69
C THR A 491 -12.62 -10.56 20.61
N VAL A 492 -12.15 -9.93 19.53
CA VAL A 492 -12.45 -8.54 19.23
C VAL A 492 -13.97 -8.46 19.32
N GLY A 493 -14.48 -7.93 20.43
CA GLY A 493 -15.91 -7.75 20.63
C GLY A 493 -16.41 -7.01 19.40
N GLN A 494 -17.60 -7.35 18.91
CA GLN A 494 -18.20 -6.73 17.73
C GLN A 494 -17.96 -5.22 17.81
N ALA A 495 -17.10 -4.72 16.93
CA ALA A 495 -16.76 -3.30 16.93
C ALA A 495 -18.07 -2.56 16.64
N GLU A 496 -18.53 -1.74 17.61
CA GLU A 496 -19.73 -0.95 17.43
C GLU A 496 -19.55 -0.04 16.20
N VAL A 497 -20.53 -0.08 15.31
CA VAL A 497 -20.52 0.65 14.05
C VAL A 497 -21.31 1.93 14.21
N THR A 498 -20.71 3.04 13.83
CA THR A 498 -21.41 4.31 13.63
C THR A 498 -21.70 4.48 12.14
N THR A 499 -22.97 4.63 11.78
CA THR A 499 -23.40 4.86 10.40
C THR A 499 -23.70 6.33 10.19
N VAL A 500 -23.20 6.89 9.08
CA VAL A 500 -23.51 8.25 8.64
C VAL A 500 -24.29 8.19 7.35
N ARG A 501 -25.45 8.85 7.31
CA ARG A 501 -26.29 9.02 6.11
C ARG A 501 -26.28 10.49 5.71
N ILE A 502 -26.24 10.75 4.41
CA ILE A 502 -26.23 12.09 3.81
C ILE A 502 -27.33 12.14 2.78
N ALA A 503 -28.32 13.00 2.99
CA ALA A 503 -29.45 13.18 2.07
C ALA A 503 -29.66 14.65 1.75
N SER A 504 -30.19 14.98 0.59
CA SER A 504 -30.64 16.34 0.27
C SER A 504 -31.74 16.76 1.22
N ALA A 505 -31.66 17.98 1.79
CA ALA A 505 -32.69 18.50 2.66
C ALA A 505 -34.01 18.69 1.88
N LYS A 506 -35.13 18.21 2.42
CA LYS A 506 -36.45 18.19 1.76
C LYS A 506 -36.99 19.58 1.40
N ASN A 507 -36.43 20.67 1.96
CA ASN A 507 -36.94 22.04 1.81
C ASN A 507 -36.07 22.97 0.96
N ASP A 508 -35.07 22.47 0.24
CA ASP A 508 -34.18 23.28 -0.63
C ASP A 508 -34.53 23.17 -2.14
N GLU A 509 -35.68 22.63 -2.52
CA GLU A 509 -36.13 22.71 -3.90
C GLU A 509 -36.54 24.17 -4.21
N PRO A 510 -35.98 24.82 -5.24
CA PRO A 510 -36.57 26.01 -5.79
C PRO A 510 -37.96 25.62 -6.28
N ALA A 511 -38.99 26.37 -5.92
CA ALA A 511 -40.38 26.11 -6.29
C ALA A 511 -40.52 25.92 -7.81
N VAL A 512 -40.43 24.68 -8.25
CA VAL A 512 -40.76 24.27 -9.62
C VAL A 512 -42.25 24.03 -9.62
N LYS A 513 -42.95 24.79 -10.45
CA LYS A 513 -44.37 24.60 -10.74
C LYS A 513 -44.59 23.17 -11.21
N THR A 514 -45.31 22.39 -10.41
CA THR A 514 -45.70 21.02 -10.70
C THR A 514 -46.66 21.01 -11.87
N THR A 515 -46.30 20.30 -12.93
CA THR A 515 -47.26 19.62 -13.79
C THR A 515 -47.29 18.17 -13.37
N ASP A 516 -48.43 17.72 -12.91
CA ASP A 516 -48.72 16.35 -12.48
C ASP A 516 -48.33 15.30 -13.52
N VAL A 517 -47.49 14.33 -13.12
CA VAL A 517 -47.57 12.97 -13.66
C VAL A 517 -47.30 12.01 -12.49
N SER A 518 -48.34 11.29 -12.10
CA SER A 518 -48.32 10.14 -11.21
C SER A 518 -47.58 8.99 -11.84
N ASP A 519 -46.57 8.44 -11.20
CA ASP A 519 -46.38 6.98 -11.19
C ASP A 519 -45.56 6.53 -9.97
N SER A 520 -46.21 5.62 -9.29
CA SER A 520 -45.73 4.93 -8.08
C SER A 520 -44.77 3.81 -8.45
N ALA A 521 -43.56 3.81 -7.90
CA ALA A 521 -42.75 2.62 -7.82
C ALA A 521 -42.19 2.47 -6.39
N HIS A 522 -42.75 1.52 -5.66
CA HIS A 522 -42.20 0.98 -4.41
C HIS A 522 -40.86 0.29 -4.73
N VAL A 523 -39.80 0.71 -4.09
CA VAL A 523 -38.55 -0.06 -4.02
C VAL A 523 -38.33 -0.49 -2.60
N ASP A 524 -38.47 -1.80 -2.39
CA ASP A 524 -38.17 -2.50 -1.14
C ASP A 524 -36.67 -2.39 -0.81
N ALA A 525 -36.36 -1.85 0.36
CA ALA A 525 -35.03 -1.85 0.92
C ALA A 525 -34.69 -3.24 1.50
N LYS A 526 -33.99 -4.06 0.75
CA LYS A 526 -33.33 -5.25 1.28
C LYS A 526 -31.97 -4.89 1.89
N SER A 527 -31.83 -5.16 3.18
CA SER A 527 -30.63 -5.00 3.99
C SER A 527 -29.48 -5.82 3.41
N THR A 528 -28.37 -5.17 3.08
CA THR A 528 -27.10 -5.82 2.83
C THR A 528 -26.35 -6.03 4.16
N ALA A 529 -26.12 -7.28 4.51
CA ALA A 529 -25.33 -7.64 5.67
C ALA A 529 -23.84 -7.35 5.43
N THR A 530 -23.25 -6.52 6.30
CA THR A 530 -21.82 -6.23 6.29
C THR A 530 -21.10 -7.33 7.07
N SER A 531 -20.18 -8.05 6.42
CA SER A 531 -19.32 -9.03 7.09
C SER A 531 -18.22 -8.34 7.89
N VAL A 532 -18.20 -8.57 9.20
CA VAL A 532 -17.13 -8.10 10.09
C VAL A 532 -16.12 -9.24 10.27
N TYR A 533 -14.87 -9.04 9.90
CA TYR A 533 -13.81 -10.04 9.96
C TYR A 533 -13.03 -9.98 11.29
N GLY A 534 -12.91 -11.13 11.94
CA GLY A 534 -12.00 -11.32 13.08
C GLY A 534 -10.61 -11.78 12.62
N TYR A 535 -9.56 -11.29 13.25
CA TYR A 535 -8.15 -11.52 12.91
C TYR A 535 -7.62 -12.94 13.22
N ASN A 536 -8.42 -13.95 13.37
CA ASN A 536 -7.94 -15.30 13.69
C ASN A 536 -7.98 -16.31 12.53
N GLY A 537 -8.03 -15.83 11.27
CA GLY A 537 -7.87 -16.72 10.11
C GLY A 537 -9.02 -17.70 9.85
N HIS A 538 -10.14 -17.60 10.54
CA HIS A 538 -11.33 -18.37 10.26
C HIS A 538 -12.49 -17.44 9.91
N ASN A 539 -13.06 -17.64 8.72
CA ASN A 539 -14.28 -16.98 8.30
C ASN A 539 -15.44 -17.43 9.19
N ILE A 540 -16.00 -16.54 9.99
CA ILE A 540 -17.28 -16.79 10.64
C ILE A 540 -18.35 -16.22 9.71
N VAL A 541 -18.92 -17.09 8.88
CA VAL A 541 -20.15 -16.79 8.16
C VAL A 541 -21.29 -17.02 9.14
N THR A 542 -21.83 -15.95 9.72
CA THR A 542 -23.07 -16.03 10.48
C THR A 542 -24.22 -15.82 9.52
N ALA A 543 -24.81 -16.91 9.04
CA ALA A 543 -26.08 -16.86 8.35
C ALA A 543 -27.16 -16.55 9.40
N LEU A 544 -27.71 -15.35 9.38
CA LEU A 544 -28.93 -15.04 10.09
C LEU A 544 -30.09 -15.65 9.30
N ARG A 545 -30.75 -16.67 9.86
CA ARG A 545 -32.07 -17.13 9.39
C ARG A 545 -33.10 -16.05 9.74
N PRO A 546 -34.08 -15.77 8.87
CA PRO A 546 -35.20 -14.95 9.26
C PRO A 546 -36.03 -15.69 10.30
N SER A 547 -36.35 -15.01 11.40
CA SER A 547 -37.41 -15.46 12.32
C SER A 547 -38.75 -15.21 11.67
N GLU A 548 -39.62 -16.22 11.77
CA GLU A 548 -41.03 -16.17 11.42
C GLU A 548 -41.77 -15.05 12.14
#